data_d991077156da731ee33938e71622f0f9
#
_entry.id   d991077156da731ee33938e71622f0f9
#
_cell.length_a   1.000
_cell.length_b   1.000
_cell.length_c   1.000
_cell.angle_alpha   90.00
_cell.angle_beta   90.00
_cell.angle_gamma   90.00
#
_symmetry.space_group_name_H-M   'P 1'
#
loop_
_entity.id
_entity.type
_entity.pdbx_description
1 polymer ?
#
loop_
_entity_poly.entity_id
_entity_poly.type
_entity_poly.pdbx_seq_one_letter_code
_entity_poly.pdbx_strand_id
1 'polypeptide(L)'
;WTLLTYSFLHSSPFHLLFNLIFLYFISSLFYTYFNTRQFLSVYFFGSVFAGFVYLLYGYLFNHVSLIVGASGSVMAIFIAVAAYAPNMTIKLPFIGFVKIWHIAVFYIFIDLLYLLSDNTGGHVAHLSGSVVGFTFAMLMKKGIDISAIFIFKKKKNTTFKKVYKNKPEKKYQSVRVSDVNFTQRQIDEILEKISKSGYDSLTKEEKEFLFSANK
;
A
#
# COMPACT_ATOMS: atom_id res chain seq x y z
N TRP A 1 25.03 -13.74 6.92
CA TRP A 1 23.67 -14.00 7.42
C TRP A 1 23.34 -13.15 8.66
N THR A 2 24.31 -12.91 9.59
CA THR A 2 24.09 -12.21 10.86
C THR A 2 23.54 -10.80 10.68
N LEU A 3 23.92 -10.09 9.60
CA LEU A 3 23.38 -8.79 9.22
C LEU A 3 21.86 -8.77 9.01
N LEU A 4 21.25 -9.94 8.83
CA LEU A 4 19.81 -10.08 8.66
C LEU A 4 19.15 -10.73 9.88
N THR A 5 19.76 -11.80 10.39
CA THR A 5 19.13 -12.65 11.40
C THR A 5 19.10 -12.03 12.80
N TYR A 6 19.99 -11.09 13.12
CA TYR A 6 20.00 -10.39 14.40
C TYR A 6 18.66 -9.67 14.68
N SER A 7 17.99 -9.19 13.63
CA SER A 7 16.71 -8.47 13.75
C SER A 7 15.54 -9.34 14.19
N PHE A 8 15.71 -10.66 14.18
CA PHE A 8 14.70 -11.61 14.69
C PHE A 8 14.99 -12.07 16.12
N LEU A 9 16.16 -11.74 16.67
CA LEU A 9 16.53 -12.03 18.05
C LEU A 9 16.18 -10.83 18.94
N HIS A 10 15.80 -11.10 20.20
CA HIS A 10 15.45 -10.06 21.16
C HIS A 10 16.08 -10.37 22.53
N SER A 11 16.50 -9.33 23.23
CA SER A 11 17.18 -9.45 24.53
C SER A 11 16.25 -9.84 25.68
N SER A 12 14.94 -9.59 25.53
CA SER A 12 13.92 -9.93 26.54
C SER A 12 12.54 -10.09 25.90
N PRO A 13 11.58 -10.76 26.59
CA PRO A 13 10.19 -10.86 26.12
C PRO A 13 9.52 -9.50 25.94
N PHE A 14 9.79 -8.53 26.82
CA PHE A 14 9.27 -7.18 26.68
C PHE A 14 9.84 -6.45 25.46
N HIS A 15 11.14 -6.62 25.18
CA HIS A 15 11.76 -6.07 24.00
C HIS A 15 11.10 -6.61 22.72
N LEU A 16 10.82 -7.91 22.64
CA LEU A 16 10.06 -8.51 21.56
C LEU A 16 8.64 -7.94 21.47
N LEU A 17 7.93 -7.90 22.59
CA LEU A 17 6.54 -7.43 22.64
C LEU A 17 6.42 -6.00 22.13
N PHE A 18 7.25 -5.07 22.58
CA PHE A 18 7.21 -3.68 22.13
C PHE A 18 7.55 -3.53 20.65
N ASN A 19 8.53 -4.29 20.14
CA ASN A 19 8.82 -4.31 18.71
C ASN A 19 7.62 -4.78 17.90
N LEU A 20 6.94 -5.86 18.32
CA LEU A 20 5.76 -6.38 17.63
C LEU A 20 4.58 -5.42 17.68
N ILE A 21 4.30 -4.82 18.82
CA ILE A 21 3.23 -3.84 18.98
C ILE A 21 3.48 -2.64 18.07
N PHE A 22 4.70 -2.09 18.11
CA PHE A 22 5.03 -0.92 17.29
C PHE A 22 5.02 -1.28 15.80
N LEU A 23 5.56 -2.43 15.42
CA LEU A 23 5.50 -2.94 14.05
C LEU A 23 4.06 -3.10 13.56
N TYR A 24 3.18 -3.64 14.39
CA TYR A 24 1.75 -3.80 14.06
C TYR A 24 1.09 -2.45 13.76
N PHE A 25 1.25 -1.47 14.65
CA PHE A 25 0.66 -0.14 14.45
C PHE A 25 1.24 0.56 13.22
N ILE A 26 2.57 0.58 13.08
CA ILE A 26 3.18 1.33 11.98
C ILE A 26 2.98 0.64 10.63
N SER A 27 2.86 -0.69 10.58
CA SER A 27 2.53 -1.40 9.35
C SER A 27 1.15 -1.04 8.84
N SER A 28 0.15 -0.88 9.72
CA SER A 28 -1.18 -0.41 9.34
C SER A 28 -1.13 0.97 8.66
N LEU A 29 -0.32 1.89 9.20
CA LEU A 29 -0.13 3.21 8.60
C LEU A 29 0.66 3.13 7.28
N PHE A 30 1.66 2.27 7.22
CA PHE A 30 2.47 2.07 6.02
C PHE A 30 1.62 1.56 4.84
N TYR A 31 0.73 0.60 5.08
CA TYR A 31 -0.15 0.04 4.06
C TYR A 31 -1.21 1.03 3.54
N THR A 32 -1.38 2.18 4.17
CA THR A 32 -2.20 3.27 3.62
C THR A 32 -1.60 3.86 2.33
N TYR A 33 -0.28 3.84 2.20
CA TYR A 33 0.45 4.48 1.10
C TYR A 33 1.25 3.51 0.23
N PHE A 34 1.60 2.35 0.77
CA PHE A 34 2.57 1.43 0.19
C PHE A 34 2.05 -0.01 0.20
N ASN A 35 2.65 -0.86 -0.61
CA ASN A 35 2.29 -2.27 -0.74
C ASN A 35 3.24 -3.21 0.04
N THR A 36 2.86 -4.50 0.10
CA THR A 36 3.63 -5.52 0.84
C THR A 36 5.07 -5.66 0.34
N ARG A 37 5.31 -5.54 -0.97
CA ARG A 37 6.67 -5.63 -1.52
C ARG A 37 7.53 -4.48 -1.01
N GLN A 38 6.99 -3.26 -1.01
CA GLN A 38 7.66 -2.07 -0.50
C GLN A 38 7.92 -2.20 1.01
N PHE A 39 6.93 -2.72 1.76
CA PHE A 39 7.09 -2.99 3.19
C PHE A 39 8.26 -3.94 3.47
N LEU A 40 8.28 -5.11 2.82
CA LEU A 40 9.36 -6.08 2.98
C LEU A 40 10.71 -5.51 2.56
N SER A 41 10.73 -4.72 1.49
CA SER A 41 11.96 -4.06 1.03
C SER A 41 12.51 -3.10 2.09
N VAL A 42 11.67 -2.21 2.62
CA VAL A 42 12.08 -1.25 3.66
C VAL A 42 12.52 -1.98 4.94
N TYR A 43 11.79 -3.02 5.34
CA TYR A 43 12.13 -3.83 6.51
C TYR A 43 13.51 -4.47 6.37
N PHE A 44 13.76 -5.19 5.28
CA PHE A 44 15.01 -5.93 5.09
C PHE A 44 16.20 -5.02 4.77
N PHE A 45 16.02 -3.98 3.97
CA PHE A 45 17.06 -2.98 3.77
C PHE A 45 17.36 -2.23 5.06
N GLY A 46 16.34 -1.87 5.85
CA GLY A 46 16.50 -1.27 7.16
C GLY A 46 17.34 -2.14 8.10
N SER A 47 17.01 -3.45 8.17
CA SER A 47 17.78 -4.42 8.96
C SER A 47 19.24 -4.49 8.52
N VAL A 48 19.49 -4.80 7.24
CA VAL A 48 20.85 -5.00 6.71
C VAL A 48 21.69 -3.74 6.86
N PHE A 49 21.12 -2.58 6.54
CA PHE A 49 21.83 -1.30 6.64
C PHE A 49 22.13 -0.93 8.08
N ALA A 50 21.17 -1.11 8.99
CA ALA A 50 21.38 -0.84 10.42
C ALA A 50 22.46 -1.75 11.01
N GLY A 51 22.44 -3.04 10.68
CA GLY A 51 23.49 -3.98 11.09
C GLY A 51 24.87 -3.62 10.51
N PHE A 52 24.91 -3.20 9.24
CA PHE A 52 26.16 -2.76 8.61
C PHE A 52 26.74 -1.51 9.27
N VAL A 53 25.92 -0.48 9.50
CA VAL A 53 26.37 0.75 10.16
C VAL A 53 26.80 0.47 11.61
N TYR A 54 26.10 -0.44 12.30
CA TYR A 54 26.50 -0.85 13.64
C TYR A 54 27.87 -1.54 13.66
N LEU A 55 28.17 -2.42 12.71
CA LEU A 55 29.49 -3.05 12.60
C LEU A 55 30.58 -2.03 12.27
N LEU A 56 30.27 -1.08 11.39
CA LEU A 56 31.19 0.02 11.06
C LEU A 56 31.47 0.90 12.28
N TYR A 57 30.42 1.24 13.04
CA TYR A 57 30.54 1.96 14.30
C TYR A 57 31.44 1.20 15.30
N GLY A 58 31.18 -0.09 15.49
CA GLY A 58 31.99 -0.94 16.38
C GLY A 58 33.47 -1.00 15.99
N TYR A 59 33.73 -1.10 14.67
CA TYR A 59 35.09 -1.07 14.14
C TYR A 59 35.79 0.27 14.37
N LEU A 60 35.12 1.38 14.10
CA LEU A 60 35.73 2.72 14.22
C LEU A 60 35.97 3.18 15.67
N PHE A 61 35.07 2.78 16.58
CA PHE A 61 35.11 3.23 17.98
C PHE A 61 35.53 2.13 18.97
N ASN A 62 36.04 0.98 18.49
CA ASN A 62 36.41 -0.18 19.31
C ASN A 62 35.27 -0.61 20.26
N HIS A 63 34.05 -0.48 19.82
CA HIS A 63 32.88 -0.82 20.60
C HIS A 63 32.37 -2.21 20.22
N VAL A 64 32.56 -3.17 21.13
CA VAL A 64 32.12 -4.56 20.94
C VAL A 64 30.94 -4.82 21.86
N SER A 65 29.76 -4.95 21.27
CA SER A 65 28.55 -5.37 21.98
C SER A 65 27.69 -6.23 21.08
N LEU A 66 26.63 -6.83 21.64
CA LEU A 66 25.66 -7.59 20.85
C LEU A 66 24.52 -6.66 20.38
N ILE A 67 24.25 -6.68 19.08
CA ILE A 67 23.06 -6.07 18.55
C ILE A 67 21.97 -7.12 18.34
N VAL A 68 20.78 -6.87 18.84
CA VAL A 68 19.57 -7.69 18.62
C VAL A 68 18.35 -6.81 18.55
N GLY A 69 17.34 -7.23 17.81
CA GLY A 69 16.05 -6.57 17.73
C GLY A 69 15.69 -6.08 16.33
N ALA A 70 14.37 -6.06 16.06
CA ALA A 70 13.80 -5.58 14.80
C ALA A 70 13.75 -4.05 14.71
N SER A 71 14.10 -3.33 15.78
CA SER A 71 13.80 -1.90 15.96
C SER A 71 14.39 -0.99 14.88
N GLY A 72 15.58 -1.31 14.34
CA GLY A 72 16.15 -0.58 13.20
C GLY A 72 15.27 -0.68 11.95
N SER A 73 14.75 -1.87 11.64
CA SER A 73 13.79 -2.07 10.54
C SER A 73 12.46 -1.38 10.80
N VAL A 74 11.98 -1.43 12.04
CA VAL A 74 10.73 -0.80 12.47
C VAL A 74 10.84 0.72 12.35
N MET A 75 11.98 1.30 12.74
CA MET A 75 12.27 2.72 12.55
C MET A 75 12.35 3.10 11.07
N ALA A 76 12.89 2.23 10.21
CA ALA A 76 12.88 2.47 8.76
C ALA A 76 11.44 2.57 8.22
N ILE A 77 10.55 1.66 8.61
CA ILE A 77 9.13 1.70 8.21
C ILE A 77 8.44 2.95 8.77
N PHE A 78 8.68 3.29 10.04
CA PHE A 78 8.09 4.45 10.68
C PHE A 78 8.49 5.76 9.98
N ILE A 79 9.79 5.97 9.79
CA ILE A 79 10.29 7.18 9.15
C ILE A 79 9.91 7.24 7.66
N ALA A 80 9.75 6.10 6.97
CA ALA A 80 9.23 6.08 5.61
C ALA A 80 7.81 6.70 5.55
N VAL A 81 6.92 6.33 6.46
CA VAL A 81 5.56 6.91 6.54
C VAL A 81 5.62 8.38 6.94
N ALA A 82 6.38 8.71 7.99
CA ALA A 82 6.48 10.07 8.51
C ALA A 82 7.05 11.06 7.49
N ALA A 83 8.05 10.63 6.71
CA ALA A 83 8.65 11.45 5.67
C ALA A 83 7.77 11.54 4.41
N TYR A 84 7.03 10.48 4.08
CA TYR A 84 6.14 10.47 2.92
C TYR A 84 4.90 11.33 3.15
N ALA A 85 4.24 11.17 4.29
CA ALA A 85 2.99 11.84 4.65
C ALA A 85 3.12 12.60 5.99
N PRO A 86 3.95 13.65 6.11
CA PRO A 86 4.31 14.28 7.38
C PRO A 86 3.11 14.89 8.12
N ASN A 87 2.11 15.34 7.38
CA ASN A 87 0.92 15.97 7.96
C ASN A 87 -0.17 14.97 8.38
N MET A 88 0.06 13.66 8.21
CA MET A 88 -0.85 12.65 8.72
C MET A 88 -0.97 12.76 10.24
N THR A 89 -2.21 12.78 10.73
CA THR A 89 -2.49 12.89 12.16
C THR A 89 -2.79 11.52 12.77
N ILE A 90 -2.21 11.26 13.93
CA ILE A 90 -2.45 10.05 14.74
C ILE A 90 -3.10 10.49 16.04
N LYS A 91 -4.16 9.79 16.46
CA LYS A 91 -4.78 10.01 17.76
C LYS A 91 -3.98 9.24 18.81
N LEU A 92 -3.28 9.96 19.66
CA LEU A 92 -2.60 9.38 20.83
C LEU A 92 -3.52 9.42 22.06
N PRO A 93 -3.56 8.35 22.86
CA PRO A 93 -4.28 8.37 24.14
C PRO A 93 -3.76 9.52 25.00
N PHE A 94 -4.67 10.21 25.69
CA PHE A 94 -4.39 11.34 26.62
C PHE A 94 -3.79 12.61 26.01
N ILE A 95 -3.22 12.58 24.80
CA ILE A 95 -2.57 13.73 24.15
C ILE A 95 -3.46 14.30 23.03
N GLY A 96 -4.26 13.47 22.36
CA GLY A 96 -5.11 13.88 21.25
C GLY A 96 -4.45 13.67 19.88
N PHE A 97 -4.79 14.52 18.92
CA PHE A 97 -4.28 14.41 17.53
C PHE A 97 -2.90 15.06 17.38
N VAL A 98 -1.93 14.26 16.96
CA VAL A 98 -0.54 14.69 16.74
C VAL A 98 -0.14 14.35 15.31
N LYS A 99 0.54 15.25 14.62
CA LYS A 99 1.10 14.96 13.30
C LYS A 99 2.27 13.98 13.44
N ILE A 100 2.34 13.01 12.53
CA ILE A 100 3.33 11.92 12.59
C ILE A 100 4.79 12.44 12.57
N TRP A 101 5.06 13.55 11.89
CA TRP A 101 6.40 14.13 11.84
C TRP A 101 6.89 14.62 13.23
N HIS A 102 6.00 15.09 14.11
CA HIS A 102 6.40 15.48 15.47
C HIS A 102 6.91 14.26 16.25
N ILE A 103 6.20 13.12 16.09
CA ILE A 103 6.59 11.88 16.74
C ILE A 103 7.93 11.39 16.16
N ALA A 104 8.12 11.48 14.85
CA ALA A 104 9.36 11.08 14.19
C ALA A 104 10.57 11.91 14.66
N VAL A 105 10.42 13.25 14.70
CA VAL A 105 11.47 14.15 15.21
C VAL A 105 11.78 13.87 16.67
N PHE A 106 10.76 13.64 17.49
CA PHE A 106 10.94 13.29 18.90
C PHE A 106 11.76 12.00 19.07
N TYR A 107 11.43 10.92 18.33
CA TYR A 107 12.20 9.67 18.39
C TYR A 107 13.66 9.85 17.93
N ILE A 108 13.88 10.55 16.80
CA ILE A 108 15.24 10.85 16.33
C ILE A 108 16.02 11.65 17.38
N PHE A 109 15.38 12.65 18.00
CA PHE A 109 16.00 13.46 19.04
C PHE A 109 16.39 12.62 20.26
N ILE A 110 15.51 11.72 20.71
CA ILE A 110 15.83 10.79 21.80
C ILE A 110 16.98 9.87 21.42
N ASP A 111 16.99 9.30 20.23
CA ASP A 111 18.09 8.45 19.78
C ASP A 111 19.44 9.20 19.73
N LEU A 112 19.43 10.46 19.31
CA LEU A 112 20.63 11.30 19.33
C LEU A 112 21.11 11.62 20.75
N LEU A 113 20.21 11.89 21.70
CA LEU A 113 20.58 12.13 23.10
C LEU A 113 21.21 10.89 23.74
N TYR A 114 20.71 9.70 23.41
CA TYR A 114 21.16 8.45 23.98
C TYR A 114 22.31 7.78 23.23
N LEU A 115 22.89 8.43 22.20
CA LEU A 115 24.10 7.93 21.54
C LEU A 115 25.31 7.79 22.48
N LEU A 116 25.33 8.55 23.58
CA LEU A 116 26.39 8.51 24.59
C LEU A 116 26.03 7.63 25.80
N SER A 117 24.95 6.85 25.71
CA SER A 117 24.50 5.95 26.77
C SER A 117 25.09 4.55 26.61
N ASP A 118 24.86 3.68 27.60
CA ASP A 118 25.31 2.29 27.58
C ASP A 118 24.72 1.44 26.43
N ASN A 119 23.56 1.83 25.89
CA ASN A 119 22.92 1.15 24.76
C ASN A 119 23.14 1.85 23.42
N THR A 120 24.28 2.43 23.20
CA THR A 120 24.63 3.15 21.95
C THR A 120 24.31 2.35 20.69
N GLY A 121 24.55 1.04 20.70
CA GLY A 121 24.32 0.16 19.54
C GLY A 121 22.86 0.15 19.07
N GLY A 122 21.91 0.15 20.00
CA GLY A 122 20.47 0.24 19.66
C GLY A 122 20.12 1.57 18.99
N HIS A 123 20.64 2.67 19.52
CA HIS A 123 20.38 4.01 18.98
C HIS A 123 21.04 4.22 17.61
N VAL A 124 22.24 3.71 17.39
CA VAL A 124 22.90 3.67 16.08
C VAL A 124 22.03 2.90 15.06
N ALA A 125 21.49 1.76 15.44
CA ALA A 125 20.62 0.98 14.57
C ALA A 125 19.31 1.72 14.22
N HIS A 126 18.70 2.40 15.18
CA HIS A 126 17.48 3.21 14.96
C HIS A 126 17.73 4.37 13.98
N LEU A 127 18.80 5.13 14.20
CA LEU A 127 19.17 6.24 13.33
C LEU A 127 19.50 5.75 11.91
N SER A 128 20.21 4.63 11.80
CA SER A 128 20.53 4.03 10.50
C SER A 128 19.28 3.56 9.77
N GLY A 129 18.36 2.90 10.46
CA GLY A 129 17.05 2.54 9.93
C GLY A 129 16.27 3.77 9.48
N SER A 130 16.31 4.85 10.26
CA SER A 130 15.66 6.12 9.92
C SER A 130 16.17 6.72 8.61
N VAL A 131 17.48 6.62 8.33
CA VAL A 131 18.08 7.06 7.05
C VAL A 131 17.50 6.24 5.88
N VAL A 132 17.38 4.92 6.04
CA VAL A 132 16.79 4.06 5.00
C VAL A 132 15.33 4.45 4.74
N GLY A 133 14.53 4.63 5.78
CA GLY A 133 13.12 5.01 5.67
C GLY A 133 12.94 6.37 5.01
N PHE A 134 13.73 7.36 5.40
CA PHE A 134 13.72 8.68 4.80
C PHE A 134 14.09 8.63 3.31
N THR A 135 15.17 7.93 2.97
CA THR A 135 15.63 7.76 1.58
C THR A 135 14.55 7.09 0.73
N PHE A 136 13.95 6.01 1.24
CA PHE A 136 12.83 5.35 0.57
C PHE A 136 11.68 6.32 0.28
N ALA A 137 11.24 7.08 1.27
CA ALA A 137 10.15 8.04 1.12
C ALA A 137 10.47 9.11 0.06
N MET A 138 11.71 9.64 0.06
CA MET A 138 12.14 10.65 -0.91
C MET A 138 12.19 10.09 -2.34
N LEU A 139 12.65 8.86 -2.52
CA LEU A 139 12.65 8.18 -3.81
C LEU A 139 11.21 7.93 -4.30
N MET A 140 10.33 7.45 -3.43
CA MET A 140 8.92 7.24 -3.76
C MET A 140 8.21 8.54 -4.15
N LYS A 141 8.49 9.66 -3.51
CA LYS A 141 7.97 10.98 -3.90
C LYS A 141 8.44 11.41 -5.31
N LYS A 142 9.59 10.94 -5.74
CA LYS A 142 10.13 11.15 -7.10
C LYS A 142 9.64 10.11 -8.12
N GLY A 143 8.75 9.18 -7.72
CA GLY A 143 8.26 8.10 -8.56
C GLY A 143 9.25 6.94 -8.76
N ILE A 144 10.32 6.87 -7.95
CA ILE A 144 11.36 5.83 -8.05
C ILE A 144 11.06 4.76 -7.00
N ASP A 145 10.59 3.59 -7.45
CA ASP A 145 10.32 2.44 -6.58
C ASP A 145 11.52 1.48 -6.55
N ILE A 146 12.37 1.63 -5.53
CA ILE A 146 13.53 0.77 -5.32
C ILE A 146 13.15 -0.68 -4.95
N SER A 147 11.93 -0.94 -4.50
CA SER A 147 11.47 -2.30 -4.21
C SER A 147 11.40 -3.17 -5.47
N ALA A 148 11.44 -2.57 -6.65
CA ALA A 148 11.48 -3.26 -7.93
C ALA A 148 12.71 -4.16 -8.09
N ILE A 149 13.81 -3.92 -7.35
CA ILE A 149 15.01 -4.76 -7.32
C ILE A 149 14.69 -6.19 -6.87
N PHE A 150 13.68 -6.38 -6.00
CA PHE A 150 13.21 -7.70 -5.55
C PHE A 150 12.21 -8.37 -6.50
N ILE A 151 11.96 -7.78 -7.67
CA ILE A 151 11.19 -8.48 -8.70
C ILE A 151 12.13 -9.54 -9.33
N PHE A 152 12.12 -10.74 -8.79
CA PHE A 152 12.38 -11.90 -9.63
C PHE A 152 11.32 -11.88 -10.73
N LYS A 153 11.65 -11.31 -11.89
CA LYS A 153 10.79 -11.34 -13.07
C LYS A 153 10.57 -12.79 -13.44
N LYS A 154 9.57 -13.43 -12.84
CA LYS A 154 8.94 -14.56 -13.46
C LYS A 154 8.34 -13.97 -14.75
N LYS A 155 9.08 -14.15 -15.87
CA LYS A 155 8.58 -13.82 -17.20
C LYS A 155 7.26 -14.57 -17.35
N LYS A 156 6.13 -13.92 -16.99
CA LYS A 156 4.84 -14.39 -17.45
C LYS A 156 4.92 -14.20 -18.95
N ASN A 157 5.20 -15.28 -19.65
CA ASN A 157 4.84 -15.40 -21.05
C ASN A 157 3.29 -15.31 -21.06
N THR A 158 2.77 -14.12 -20.97
CA THR A 158 1.42 -13.84 -21.41
C THR A 158 1.49 -13.88 -22.92
N THR A 159 1.57 -15.08 -23.49
CA THR A 159 1.02 -15.30 -24.79
C THR A 159 -0.43 -14.87 -24.65
N PHE A 160 -0.75 -13.67 -25.07
CA PHE A 160 -2.10 -13.28 -25.38
C PHE A 160 -2.55 -14.27 -26.44
N LYS A 161 -3.14 -15.39 -26.00
CA LYS A 161 -3.84 -16.30 -26.87
C LYS A 161 -5.02 -15.48 -27.37
N LYS A 162 -4.86 -14.86 -28.55
CA LYS A 162 -5.94 -14.20 -29.28
C LYS A 162 -6.99 -15.28 -29.51
N VAL A 163 -7.90 -15.43 -28.53
CA VAL A 163 -9.04 -16.33 -28.65
C VAL A 163 -10.07 -15.58 -29.49
N TYR A 164 -9.71 -15.32 -30.74
CA TYR A 164 -10.72 -15.19 -31.77
C TYR A 164 -11.18 -16.61 -32.12
N LYS A 165 -12.02 -17.19 -31.29
CA LYS A 165 -12.95 -18.18 -31.78
C LYS A 165 -13.95 -17.39 -32.63
N ASN A 166 -13.74 -17.35 -33.93
CA ASN A 166 -14.83 -17.12 -34.84
C ASN A 166 -15.89 -18.19 -34.49
N LYS A 167 -16.86 -17.83 -33.66
CA LYS A 167 -18.12 -18.56 -33.69
C LYS A 167 -18.61 -18.38 -35.12
N PRO A 168 -19.01 -19.49 -35.81
CA PRO A 168 -19.65 -19.35 -37.10
C PRO A 168 -20.77 -18.32 -36.91
N GLU A 169 -20.74 -17.25 -37.69
CA GLU A 169 -21.82 -16.30 -37.76
C GLU A 169 -23.09 -17.12 -38.00
N LYS A 170 -23.92 -17.22 -36.97
CA LYS A 170 -25.33 -17.48 -37.23
C LYS A 170 -25.72 -16.34 -38.16
N LYS A 171 -25.98 -16.68 -39.43
CA LYS A 171 -26.67 -15.75 -40.35
C LYS A 171 -27.91 -15.26 -39.63
N TYR A 172 -27.78 -14.12 -38.95
CA TYR A 172 -28.94 -13.37 -38.60
C TYR A 172 -29.55 -12.98 -39.92
N GLN A 173 -30.72 -13.54 -40.21
CA GLN A 173 -31.56 -12.99 -41.26
C GLN A 173 -31.60 -11.50 -40.99
N SER A 174 -31.26 -10.73 -42.01
CA SER A 174 -31.26 -9.26 -41.97
C SER A 174 -32.68 -8.82 -41.63
N VAL A 175 -32.92 -8.57 -40.35
CA VAL A 175 -34.08 -7.77 -39.94
C VAL A 175 -33.88 -6.42 -40.62
N ARG A 176 -34.78 -6.04 -41.47
CA ARG A 176 -34.67 -4.80 -42.22
C ARG A 176 -34.49 -3.65 -41.21
N VAL A 177 -33.52 -2.78 -41.43
CA VAL A 177 -33.22 -1.61 -40.58
C VAL A 177 -34.45 -0.74 -40.35
N SER A 178 -35.45 -0.81 -41.25
CA SER A 178 -36.76 -0.20 -41.12
C SER A 178 -37.57 -0.66 -39.91
N ASP A 179 -37.48 -1.96 -39.56
CA ASP A 179 -38.34 -2.55 -38.50
C ASP A 179 -37.79 -2.21 -37.09
N VAL A 180 -36.48 -2.11 -36.96
CA VAL A 180 -35.83 -1.72 -35.70
C VAL A 180 -36.10 -0.25 -35.37
N ASN A 181 -36.01 0.61 -36.38
CA ASN A 181 -36.29 2.04 -36.19
C ASN A 181 -37.79 2.30 -35.91
N PHE A 182 -38.68 1.47 -36.45
CA PHE A 182 -40.13 1.58 -36.18
C PHE A 182 -40.44 1.19 -34.72
N THR A 183 -39.86 0.09 -34.25
CA THR A 183 -40.02 -0.39 -32.87
C THR A 183 -39.48 0.64 -31.85
N GLN A 184 -38.31 1.21 -32.11
CA GLN A 184 -37.72 2.21 -31.22
C GLN A 184 -38.56 3.47 -31.10
N ARG A 185 -39.13 3.98 -32.23
CA ARG A 185 -40.03 5.14 -32.21
C ARG A 185 -41.29 4.87 -31.38
N GLN A 186 -41.86 3.69 -31.49
CA GLN A 186 -43.05 3.32 -30.71
C GLN A 186 -42.73 3.26 -29.21
N ILE A 187 -41.53 2.74 -28.82
CA ILE A 187 -41.08 2.74 -27.43
C ILE A 187 -40.93 4.19 -26.93
N ASP A 188 -40.31 5.05 -27.71
CA ASP A 188 -40.06 6.44 -27.32
C ASP A 188 -41.38 7.21 -27.16
N GLU A 189 -42.38 7.00 -28.04
CA GLU A 189 -43.72 7.58 -27.94
C GLU A 189 -44.45 7.11 -26.66
N ILE A 190 -44.38 5.83 -26.32
CA ILE A 190 -44.97 5.28 -25.09
C ILE A 190 -44.28 5.84 -23.85
N LEU A 191 -42.96 5.97 -23.84
CA LEU A 191 -42.19 6.56 -22.74
C LEU A 191 -42.53 8.05 -22.56
N GLU A 192 -42.68 8.79 -23.65
CA GLU A 192 -43.10 10.18 -23.60
C GLU A 192 -44.53 10.33 -23.02
N LYS A 193 -45.45 9.43 -23.40
CA LYS A 193 -46.80 9.39 -22.86
C LYS A 193 -46.83 9.09 -21.36
N ILE A 194 -45.96 8.14 -20.90
CA ILE A 194 -45.79 7.86 -19.48
C ILE A 194 -45.28 9.09 -18.75
N SER A 195 -44.29 9.78 -19.32
CA SER A 195 -43.70 10.98 -18.70
C SER A 195 -44.70 12.12 -18.52
N LYS A 196 -45.64 12.28 -19.47
CA LYS A 196 -46.63 13.35 -19.45
C LYS A 196 -47.89 13.03 -18.64
N SER A 197 -48.33 11.78 -18.65
CA SER A 197 -49.69 11.41 -18.19
C SER A 197 -49.71 10.21 -17.24
N GLY A 198 -48.51 9.67 -16.87
CA GLY A 198 -48.38 8.51 -16.00
C GLY A 198 -48.66 7.16 -16.69
N TYR A 199 -48.21 6.06 -16.05
CA TYR A 199 -48.34 4.69 -16.58
C TYR A 199 -49.80 4.24 -16.77
N ASP A 200 -50.74 4.77 -15.97
CA ASP A 200 -52.14 4.38 -16.03
C ASP A 200 -52.85 4.94 -17.26
N SER A 201 -52.26 5.89 -17.95
CA SER A 201 -52.80 6.46 -19.22
C SER A 201 -52.54 5.57 -20.44
N LEU A 202 -51.78 4.50 -20.30
CA LEU A 202 -51.47 3.56 -21.38
C LEU A 202 -52.66 2.63 -21.65
N THR A 203 -52.90 2.35 -22.95
CA THR A 203 -53.83 1.29 -23.36
C THR A 203 -53.30 -0.10 -23.06
N LYS A 204 -54.14 -1.11 -23.10
CA LYS A 204 -53.71 -2.50 -22.87
C LYS A 204 -52.67 -2.96 -23.90
N GLU A 205 -52.87 -2.56 -25.17
CA GLU A 205 -51.95 -2.89 -26.26
C GLU A 205 -50.57 -2.22 -26.08
N GLU A 206 -50.54 -0.95 -25.63
CA GLU A 206 -49.27 -0.24 -25.33
C GLU A 206 -48.52 -0.87 -24.17
N LYS A 207 -49.21 -1.36 -23.15
CA LYS A 207 -48.60 -2.11 -22.02
C LYS A 207 -48.03 -3.45 -22.47
N GLU A 208 -48.77 -4.23 -23.25
CA GLU A 208 -48.31 -5.50 -23.81
C GLU A 208 -47.10 -5.33 -24.73
N PHE A 209 -47.12 -4.28 -25.58
CA PHE A 209 -45.98 -3.95 -26.44
C PHE A 209 -44.73 -3.63 -25.64
N LEU A 210 -44.81 -2.83 -24.59
CA LEU A 210 -43.68 -2.48 -23.73
C LEU A 210 -43.09 -3.70 -23.04
N PHE A 211 -43.93 -4.64 -22.59
CA PHE A 211 -43.45 -5.89 -21.99
C PHE A 211 -42.84 -6.85 -23.00
N SER A 212 -43.29 -6.85 -24.24
CA SER A 212 -42.77 -7.70 -25.31
C SER A 212 -41.42 -7.20 -25.85
N ALA A 213 -41.18 -5.89 -25.84
CA ALA A 213 -39.97 -5.26 -26.31
C ALA A 213 -38.74 -5.51 -25.40
N ASN A 214 -38.94 -6.04 -24.18
CA ASN A 214 -37.89 -6.34 -23.21
C ASN A 214 -37.43 -7.83 -23.24
N LYS A 215 -37.82 -8.60 -24.22
CA LYS A 215 -37.36 -9.97 -24.47
C LYS A 215 -36.41 -10.01 -25.64
#